data_7946fa981814bf0520d003ea95b32a98
#
_entry.id   7946fa981814bf0520d003ea95b32a98
#
_cell.length_a   1.000
_cell.length_b   1.000
_cell.length_c   1.000
_cell.angle_alpha   90.00
_cell.angle_beta   90.00
_cell.angle_gamma   90.00
#
_symmetry.space_group_name_H-M   'P 1'
#
loop_
_entity.id
_entity.type
_entity.pdbx_description
1 polymer ?
#
loop_
_entity_poly.entity_id
_entity_poly.type
_entity_poly.pdbx_seq_one_letter_code
_entity_poly.pdbx_strand_id
1 'polypeptide(L)'
;MIPYENAGMKVYEEDVYNHSYDSVGPVFNRDNYKFVSIGIDWGKNHWLSVMGITHDGEKHILNFKSVERPSTTDMMNMGADMEQIKLFISRYSPDIVVADVGDSGDKVSQLMNYFGKETVYGCSYKSTPRSTGQIEAKWSETNNLVSVDKLMQNKRYINMLKAGDILHYQRTDGDEYLPLYVEHWQNVIIREEDDQDTGEIYEIITRKSDDHLSQSSVYALLGLERLQNMYSNDPNSFNNSTAIDISFNQNGY
;
A
#
# COMPACT_ATOMS: atom_id res chain seq x y z
N MET A 1 -18.80 -15.70 -35.01
CA MET A 1 -17.52 -15.00 -34.73
C MET A 1 -17.71 -14.39 -33.35
N ILE A 2 -17.09 -14.97 -32.31
CA ILE A 2 -17.12 -14.42 -30.96
C ILE A 2 -16.18 -13.20 -31.01
N PRO A 3 -16.64 -11.99 -30.62
CA PRO A 3 -15.74 -10.85 -30.57
C PRO A 3 -14.58 -11.23 -29.66
N TYR A 4 -13.37 -11.01 -30.13
CA TYR A 4 -12.17 -11.10 -29.31
C TYR A 4 -12.34 -9.98 -28.27
N GLU A 5 -12.91 -10.30 -27.10
CA GLU A 5 -12.81 -9.44 -25.94
C GLU A 5 -11.31 -9.32 -25.67
N ASN A 6 -10.76 -8.14 -25.93
CA ASN A 6 -9.42 -7.79 -25.51
C ASN A 6 -9.38 -8.05 -24.00
N ALA A 7 -8.86 -9.23 -23.64
CA ALA A 7 -8.79 -9.65 -22.23
C ALA A 7 -7.76 -8.76 -21.57
N GLY A 8 -8.20 -7.61 -21.08
CA GLY A 8 -7.34 -6.64 -20.42
C GLY A 8 -6.56 -7.29 -19.28
N MET A 9 -5.50 -6.63 -18.85
CA MET A 9 -4.71 -7.07 -17.70
C MET A 9 -5.60 -7.04 -16.45
N LYS A 10 -5.76 -8.20 -15.79
CA LYS A 10 -6.55 -8.38 -14.57
C LYS A 10 -5.86 -9.39 -13.65
N VAL A 11 -6.22 -9.35 -12.37
CA VAL A 11 -5.77 -10.30 -11.33
C VAL A 11 -6.75 -11.47 -11.26
N TYR A 12 -6.21 -12.66 -11.06
CA TYR A 12 -6.94 -13.88 -10.77
C TYR A 12 -6.65 -14.32 -9.32
N GLU A 13 -7.49 -15.19 -8.78
CA GLU A 13 -7.30 -15.71 -7.42
C GLU A 13 -5.94 -16.40 -7.24
N GLU A 14 -5.51 -17.12 -8.27
CA GLU A 14 -4.24 -17.84 -8.29
C GLU A 14 -3.03 -16.91 -8.17
N ASP A 15 -3.12 -15.68 -8.68
CA ASP A 15 -2.05 -14.68 -8.58
C ASP A 15 -1.78 -14.28 -7.10
N VAL A 16 -2.74 -14.52 -6.21
CA VAL A 16 -2.63 -14.24 -4.77
C VAL A 16 -2.45 -15.53 -3.97
N TYR A 17 -3.35 -16.51 -4.14
CA TYR A 17 -3.34 -17.70 -3.28
C TYR A 17 -2.15 -18.62 -3.52
N ASN A 18 -1.60 -18.69 -4.73
CA ASN A 18 -0.38 -19.46 -5.00
C ASN A 18 0.87 -18.84 -4.36
N HIS A 19 0.78 -17.57 -3.92
CA HIS A 19 1.85 -16.82 -3.25
C HIS A 19 1.46 -16.47 -1.81
N SER A 20 0.68 -17.35 -1.16
CA SER A 20 0.27 -17.24 0.24
C SER A 20 0.95 -18.33 1.07
N TYR A 21 1.60 -17.94 2.17
CA TYR A 21 2.44 -18.82 2.96
C TYR A 21 2.19 -18.65 4.46
N ASP A 22 2.25 -19.75 5.21
CA ASP A 22 2.14 -19.75 6.68
C ASP A 22 3.21 -18.91 7.38
N SER A 23 4.38 -18.78 6.75
CA SER A 23 5.51 -17.98 7.27
C SER A 23 5.25 -16.48 7.22
N VAL A 24 4.36 -16.04 6.33
CA VAL A 24 3.81 -14.68 6.31
C VAL A 24 2.64 -14.67 7.29
N GLY A 25 2.95 -14.66 8.58
CA GLY A 25 1.99 -15.12 9.54
C GLY A 25 1.07 -14.08 10.13
N PRO A 26 -0.02 -14.52 10.81
CA PRO A 26 -0.94 -13.62 11.49
C PRO A 26 -0.32 -12.97 12.75
N VAL A 27 0.82 -13.48 13.23
CA VAL A 27 1.54 -12.92 14.37
C VAL A 27 2.62 -11.99 13.87
N PHE A 28 2.29 -10.70 13.85
CA PHE A 28 3.24 -9.67 13.47
C PHE A 28 4.36 -9.55 14.52
N ASN A 29 5.60 -9.71 14.05
CA ASN A 29 6.80 -9.32 14.79
C ASN A 29 7.55 -8.27 13.96
N ARG A 30 7.68 -7.05 14.50
CA ARG A 30 8.33 -5.91 13.82
C ARG A 30 9.79 -6.23 13.44
N ASP A 31 10.48 -6.99 14.25
CA ASP A 31 11.91 -7.31 14.06
C ASP A 31 12.18 -8.20 12.84
N ASN A 32 11.16 -8.86 12.30
CA ASN A 32 11.28 -9.64 11.06
C ASN A 32 11.37 -8.76 9.81
N TYR A 33 11.06 -7.47 9.94
CA TYR A 33 10.93 -6.56 8.80
C TYR A 33 11.92 -5.41 8.89
N LYS A 34 12.70 -5.22 7.82
CA LYS A 34 13.57 -4.07 7.64
C LYS A 34 12.74 -2.78 7.59
N PHE A 35 11.67 -2.79 6.82
CA PHE A 35 10.72 -1.68 6.68
C PHE A 35 9.28 -2.16 6.76
N VAL A 36 8.44 -1.32 7.33
CA VAL A 36 6.98 -1.48 7.37
C VAL A 36 6.31 -0.22 6.86
N SER A 37 5.35 -0.38 5.97
CA SER A 37 4.54 0.69 5.40
C SER A 37 3.07 0.41 5.56
N ILE A 38 2.28 1.46 5.74
CA ILE A 38 0.81 1.38 5.73
C ILE A 38 0.27 2.29 4.64
N GLY A 39 -0.60 1.75 3.81
CA GLY A 39 -1.37 2.50 2.83
C GLY A 39 -2.81 2.70 3.28
N ILE A 40 -3.37 3.86 3.03
CA ILE A 40 -4.74 4.20 3.44
C ILE A 40 -5.51 4.76 2.24
N ASP A 41 -6.67 4.15 1.96
CA ASP A 41 -7.66 4.65 1.01
C ASP A 41 -8.92 5.08 1.76
N TRP A 42 -9.33 6.35 1.57
CA TRP A 42 -10.46 6.94 2.27
C TRP A 42 -11.76 6.71 1.51
N GLY A 43 -12.82 6.44 2.24
CA GLY A 43 -14.15 6.28 1.67
C GLY A 43 -15.24 6.34 2.75
N LYS A 44 -16.38 5.75 2.48
CA LYS A 44 -17.41 5.47 3.49
C LYS A 44 -16.84 4.57 4.58
N ASN A 45 -16.11 3.52 4.17
CA ASN A 45 -15.18 2.80 5.02
C ASN A 45 -13.77 3.24 4.65
N HIS A 46 -12.91 3.39 5.65
CA HIS A 46 -11.50 3.65 5.46
C HIS A 46 -10.77 2.32 5.40
N TRP A 47 -9.96 2.14 4.37
CA TRP A 47 -9.30 0.88 4.08
C TRP A 47 -7.79 1.01 4.27
N LEU A 48 -7.22 0.11 5.05
CA LEU A 48 -5.81 0.11 5.38
C LEU A 48 -5.19 -1.22 4.94
N SER A 49 -4.02 -1.14 4.32
CA SER A 49 -3.16 -2.27 3.99
C SER A 49 -1.80 -2.09 4.65
N VAL A 50 -1.32 -3.12 5.31
CA VAL A 50 0.00 -3.15 5.94
C VAL A 50 0.91 -4.02 5.12
N MET A 51 2.05 -3.48 4.70
CA MET A 51 3.10 -4.21 3.99
C MET A 51 4.43 -4.10 4.72
N GLY A 52 5.24 -5.14 4.61
CA GLY A 52 6.60 -5.15 5.13
C GLY A 52 7.60 -5.65 4.10
N ILE A 53 8.85 -5.22 4.24
CA ILE A 53 10.00 -5.79 3.55
C ILE A 53 10.87 -6.48 4.58
N THR A 54 11.14 -7.77 4.38
CA THR A 54 12.06 -8.54 5.21
C THR A 54 13.51 -8.07 5.05
N HIS A 55 14.39 -8.54 5.90
CA HIS A 55 15.84 -8.25 5.77
C HIS A 55 16.44 -8.82 4.48
N ASP A 56 15.84 -9.89 3.92
CA ASP A 56 16.24 -10.53 2.68
C ASP A 56 15.60 -9.87 1.44
N GLY A 57 14.71 -8.89 1.64
CA GLY A 57 14.12 -8.10 0.56
C GLY A 57 12.76 -8.59 0.06
N GLU A 58 12.17 -9.64 0.66
CA GLU A 58 10.83 -10.11 0.31
C GLU A 58 9.77 -9.11 0.75
N LYS A 59 8.76 -8.90 -0.07
CA LYS A 59 7.62 -8.02 0.21
C LYS A 59 6.42 -8.83 0.67
N HIS A 60 5.93 -8.54 1.86
CA HIS A 60 4.83 -9.25 2.49
C HIS A 60 3.63 -8.33 2.69
N ILE A 61 2.44 -8.82 2.36
CA ILE A 61 1.19 -8.29 2.89
C ILE A 61 1.02 -8.86 4.31
N LEU A 62 0.95 -8.00 5.30
CA LEU A 62 0.92 -8.38 6.71
C LEU A 62 -0.49 -8.38 7.29
N ASN A 63 -1.30 -7.40 6.91
CA ASN A 63 -2.68 -7.29 7.40
C ASN A 63 -3.47 -6.27 6.59
N PHE A 64 -4.78 -6.34 6.75
CA PHE A 64 -5.75 -5.37 6.26
C PHE A 64 -6.66 -4.91 7.39
N LYS A 65 -7.27 -3.76 7.23
CA LYS A 65 -8.29 -3.25 8.15
C LYS A 65 -9.29 -2.38 7.40
N SER A 66 -10.56 -2.54 7.73
CA SER A 66 -11.56 -1.50 7.40
C SER A 66 -12.04 -0.82 8.68
N VAL A 67 -12.27 0.47 8.60
CA VAL A 67 -12.81 1.29 9.68
C VAL A 67 -13.98 2.07 9.12
N GLU A 68 -15.17 1.83 9.67
CA GLU A 68 -16.38 2.54 9.24
C GLU A 68 -16.31 4.01 9.68
N ARG A 69 -16.67 4.90 8.75
CA ARG A 69 -16.81 6.32 9.06
C ARG A 69 -18.09 6.55 9.84
N PRO A 70 -18.05 7.22 11.00
CA PRO A 70 -19.25 7.58 11.74
C PRO A 70 -20.22 8.40 10.88
N SER A 71 -21.52 8.21 11.10
CA SER A 71 -22.53 9.07 10.48
C SER A 71 -22.30 10.52 10.87
N THR A 72 -22.46 11.46 9.95
CA THR A 72 -22.36 12.90 10.21
C THR A 72 -23.38 13.41 11.23
N THR A 73 -24.42 12.61 11.49
CA THR A 73 -25.44 12.90 12.52
C THR A 73 -25.08 12.33 13.89
N ASP A 74 -24.08 11.47 13.98
CA ASP A 74 -23.63 10.86 15.22
C ASP A 74 -22.51 11.70 15.87
N MET A 75 -22.93 12.78 16.52
CA MET A 75 -22.00 13.71 17.17
C MET A 75 -21.21 13.07 18.33
N MET A 76 -21.69 11.97 18.93
CA MET A 76 -21.00 11.29 20.03
C MET A 76 -19.81 10.45 19.56
N ASN A 77 -19.84 9.97 18.32
CA ASN A 77 -18.79 9.15 17.74
C ASN A 77 -17.93 9.90 16.70
N MET A 78 -18.06 11.22 16.63
CA MET A 78 -17.29 12.04 15.72
C MET A 78 -15.79 11.89 16.01
N GLY A 79 -15.01 11.41 15.03
CA GLY A 79 -13.56 11.15 15.16
C GLY A 79 -13.18 9.77 15.70
N ALA A 80 -14.15 8.91 16.04
CA ALA A 80 -13.87 7.55 16.51
C ALA A 80 -13.17 6.69 15.44
N ASP A 81 -13.42 6.96 14.17
CA ASP A 81 -12.72 6.36 13.03
C ASP A 81 -11.21 6.68 13.06
N MET A 82 -10.87 7.95 13.27
CA MET A 82 -9.47 8.38 13.31
C MET A 82 -8.72 7.79 14.52
N GLU A 83 -9.37 7.66 15.68
CA GLU A 83 -8.76 7.01 16.85
C GLU A 83 -8.51 5.51 16.59
N GLN A 84 -9.45 4.80 15.96
CA GLN A 84 -9.25 3.40 15.58
C GLN A 84 -8.12 3.26 14.56
N ILE A 85 -8.01 4.17 13.59
CA ILE A 85 -6.94 4.19 12.59
C ILE A 85 -5.59 4.43 13.27
N LYS A 86 -5.48 5.41 14.17
CA LYS A 86 -4.24 5.69 14.92
C LYS A 86 -3.79 4.48 15.74
N LEU A 87 -4.72 3.82 16.45
CA LEU A 87 -4.42 2.62 17.22
C LEU A 87 -3.94 1.47 16.32
N PHE A 88 -4.58 1.28 15.17
CA PHE A 88 -4.15 0.26 14.21
C PHE A 88 -2.75 0.56 13.68
N ILE A 89 -2.47 1.79 13.25
CA ILE A 89 -1.15 2.21 12.76
C ILE A 89 -0.09 2.00 13.85
N SER A 90 -0.36 2.46 15.08
CA SER A 90 0.59 2.35 16.20
C SER A 90 0.99 0.90 16.50
N ARG A 91 0.09 -0.07 16.28
CA ARG A 91 0.36 -1.50 16.50
C ARG A 91 1.49 -2.03 15.60
N TYR A 92 1.64 -1.49 14.40
CA TYR A 92 2.63 -1.95 13.42
C TYR A 92 3.92 -1.14 13.45
N SER A 93 3.95 0.00 14.16
CA SER A 93 5.12 0.90 14.22
C SER A 93 5.73 1.10 12.82
N PRO A 94 4.96 1.60 11.83
CA PRO A 94 5.44 1.72 10.47
C PRO A 94 6.50 2.80 10.34
N ASP A 95 7.42 2.60 9.41
CA ASP A 95 8.42 3.61 9.04
C ASP A 95 7.81 4.70 8.16
N ILE A 96 6.74 4.36 7.44
CA ILE A 96 6.02 5.29 6.55
C ILE A 96 4.54 4.94 6.46
N VAL A 97 3.71 5.97 6.35
CA VAL A 97 2.28 5.88 6.06
C VAL A 97 2.00 6.69 4.82
N VAL A 98 1.37 6.10 3.81
CA VAL A 98 0.96 6.80 2.59
C VAL A 98 -0.56 6.73 2.46
N ALA A 99 -1.21 7.89 2.43
CA ALA A 99 -2.66 7.97 2.42
C ALA A 99 -3.15 8.82 1.24
N ASP A 100 -4.27 8.43 0.61
CA ASP A 100 -4.90 9.25 -0.41
C ASP A 100 -5.20 10.66 0.12
N VAL A 101 -4.95 11.69 -0.67
CA VAL A 101 -5.30 13.07 -0.28
C VAL A 101 -6.65 13.50 -0.82
N GLY A 102 -7.18 12.93 -1.87
CA GLY A 102 -8.47 13.25 -2.48
C GLY A 102 -9.27 14.32 -1.73
N ASP A 103 -10.47 13.99 -1.30
CA ASP A 103 -11.32 14.86 -0.47
C ASP A 103 -11.00 14.79 1.05
N SER A 104 -9.89 14.14 1.42
CA SER A 104 -9.55 13.80 2.82
C SER A 104 -8.21 14.36 3.31
N GLY A 105 -7.76 15.46 2.75
CA GLY A 105 -6.50 16.12 3.15
C GLY A 105 -6.45 16.54 4.62
N ASP A 106 -7.60 16.79 5.24
CA ASP A 106 -7.73 17.05 6.67
C ASP A 106 -7.35 15.84 7.52
N LYS A 107 -7.73 14.61 7.11
CA LYS A 107 -7.36 13.35 7.78
C LYS A 107 -5.87 13.07 7.67
N VAL A 108 -5.29 13.29 6.50
CA VAL A 108 -3.84 13.18 6.30
C VAL A 108 -3.11 14.15 7.24
N SER A 109 -3.59 15.39 7.35
CA SER A 109 -3.02 16.38 8.28
C SER A 109 -3.14 15.96 9.74
N GLN A 110 -4.24 15.32 10.13
CA GLN A 110 -4.40 14.77 11.49
C GLN A 110 -3.40 13.64 11.78
N LEU A 111 -3.13 12.76 10.79
CA LEU A 111 -2.12 11.71 10.93
C LEU A 111 -0.71 12.31 11.00
N MET A 112 -0.38 13.33 10.20
CA MET A 112 0.89 14.03 10.24
C MET A 112 1.13 14.69 11.62
N ASN A 113 0.09 15.26 12.22
CA ASN A 113 0.17 15.86 13.54
C ASN A 113 0.39 14.82 14.66
N TYR A 114 -0.06 13.59 14.46
CA TYR A 114 0.04 12.53 15.46
C TYR A 114 1.33 11.70 15.33
N PHE A 115 1.71 11.29 14.11
CA PHE A 115 2.84 10.40 13.84
C PHE A 115 4.11 11.13 13.40
N GLY A 116 4.05 12.42 13.12
CA GLY A 116 5.15 13.18 12.55
C GLY A 116 5.05 13.33 11.03
N LYS A 117 5.53 14.46 10.54
CA LYS A 117 5.53 14.76 9.10
C LYS A 117 6.48 13.88 8.30
N GLU A 118 7.56 13.43 8.93
CA GLU A 118 8.54 12.52 8.34
C GLU A 118 7.99 11.12 8.08
N THR A 119 6.93 10.74 8.81
CA THR A 119 6.32 9.41 8.70
C THR A 119 5.12 9.39 7.75
N VAL A 120 4.36 10.49 7.62
CA VAL A 120 3.09 10.49 6.89
C VAL A 120 3.16 11.31 5.62
N TYR A 121 2.76 10.70 4.50
CA TYR A 121 2.70 11.34 3.18
C TYR A 121 1.31 11.19 2.58
N GLY A 122 0.84 12.26 1.96
CA GLY A 122 -0.36 12.22 1.13
C GLY A 122 -0.04 11.74 -0.27
N CYS A 123 -0.87 10.90 -0.86
CA CYS A 123 -0.76 10.46 -2.25
C CYS A 123 -1.80 11.13 -3.12
N SER A 124 -1.39 11.68 -4.25
CA SER A 124 -2.28 12.20 -5.28
C SER A 124 -2.07 11.51 -6.60
N TYR A 125 -3.15 11.06 -7.22
CA TYR A 125 -3.10 10.62 -8.60
C TYR A 125 -3.15 11.81 -9.55
N LYS A 126 -2.30 11.79 -10.57
CA LYS A 126 -2.42 12.77 -11.67
C LYS A 126 -3.71 12.51 -12.42
N SER A 127 -4.55 13.52 -12.48
CA SER A 127 -5.84 13.48 -13.17
C SER A 127 -5.69 13.76 -14.67
N THR A 128 -4.97 12.91 -15.38
CA THR A 128 -4.99 12.93 -16.85
C THR A 128 -5.83 11.78 -17.34
N PRO A 129 -6.72 11.97 -18.34
CA PRO A 129 -7.50 10.88 -18.92
C PRO A 129 -6.63 9.76 -19.48
N ARG A 130 -5.42 10.11 -19.92
CA ARG A 130 -4.40 9.18 -20.42
C ARG A 130 -3.24 9.10 -19.47
N SER A 131 -2.65 7.90 -19.35
CA SER A 131 -1.40 7.72 -18.63
C SER A 131 -0.32 8.67 -19.19
N THR A 132 0.43 9.27 -18.29
CA THR A 132 1.60 10.04 -18.67
C THR A 132 2.82 9.18 -18.99
N GLY A 133 2.70 7.83 -18.79
CA GLY A 133 3.81 6.89 -18.87
C GLY A 133 4.82 7.06 -17.75
N GLN A 134 4.54 7.93 -16.77
CA GLN A 134 5.46 8.18 -15.68
C GLN A 134 5.42 7.05 -14.65
N ILE A 135 6.43 6.21 -14.66
CA ILE A 135 6.58 5.08 -13.74
C ILE A 135 6.99 5.56 -12.34
N GLU A 136 7.88 6.56 -12.28
CA GLU A 136 8.43 7.04 -11.01
C GLU A 136 7.45 7.93 -10.23
N ALA A 137 7.38 7.68 -8.93
CA ALA A 137 6.68 8.52 -7.98
C ALA A 137 7.46 9.83 -7.73
N LYS A 138 6.77 10.97 -7.79
CA LYS A 138 7.36 12.28 -7.47
C LYS A 138 7.05 12.64 -6.02
N TRP A 139 8.07 12.58 -5.19
CA TRP A 139 7.98 12.92 -3.77
C TRP A 139 8.33 14.40 -3.54
N SER A 140 7.56 15.03 -2.68
CA SER A 140 7.79 16.41 -2.20
C SER A 140 7.86 16.42 -0.68
N GLU A 141 9.06 16.61 -0.14
CA GLU A 141 9.28 16.73 1.30
C GLU A 141 8.65 17.99 1.89
N THR A 142 8.65 19.07 1.11
CA THR A 142 8.10 20.35 1.57
C THR A 142 6.62 20.27 1.89
N ASN A 143 5.88 19.49 1.09
CA ASN A 143 4.42 19.36 1.21
C ASN A 143 3.98 18.01 1.78
N ASN A 144 4.92 17.08 2.05
CA ASN A 144 4.62 15.71 2.44
C ASN A 144 3.65 15.01 1.47
N LEU A 145 3.90 15.16 0.18
CA LEU A 145 3.07 14.61 -0.88
C LEU A 145 3.87 13.72 -1.82
N VAL A 146 3.21 12.70 -2.33
CA VAL A 146 3.66 11.93 -3.48
C VAL A 146 2.64 12.03 -4.60
N SER A 147 3.11 12.31 -5.81
CA SER A 147 2.29 12.35 -7.02
C SER A 147 2.67 11.20 -7.95
N VAL A 148 1.69 10.42 -8.38
CA VAL A 148 1.88 9.22 -9.20
C VAL A 148 0.89 9.12 -10.35
N ASP A 149 1.25 8.35 -11.36
CA ASP A 149 0.33 7.93 -12.42
C ASP A 149 -0.44 6.69 -11.97
N LYS A 150 -1.75 6.80 -11.87
CA LYS A 150 -2.63 5.72 -11.36
C LYS A 150 -2.50 4.45 -12.18
N LEU A 151 -2.54 4.56 -13.52
CA LEU A 151 -2.47 3.41 -14.41
C LEU A 151 -1.15 2.68 -14.24
N MET A 152 -0.04 3.42 -14.26
CA MET A 152 1.30 2.83 -14.17
C MET A 152 1.53 2.12 -12.83
N GLN A 153 1.07 2.70 -11.71
CA GLN A 153 1.23 2.06 -10.41
C GLN A 153 0.37 0.80 -10.26
N ASN A 154 -0.89 0.83 -10.71
CA ASN A 154 -1.73 -0.36 -10.69
C ASN A 154 -1.19 -1.46 -11.62
N LYS A 155 -0.76 -1.11 -12.83
CA LYS A 155 -0.14 -2.05 -13.78
C LYS A 155 1.10 -2.72 -13.18
N ARG A 156 1.95 -1.94 -12.53
CA ARG A 156 3.13 -2.44 -11.84
C ARG A 156 2.76 -3.40 -10.70
N TYR A 157 1.81 -3.01 -9.86
CA TYR A 157 1.36 -3.86 -8.75
C TYR A 157 0.78 -5.19 -9.25
N ILE A 158 -0.07 -5.17 -10.28
CA ILE A 158 -0.62 -6.37 -10.93
C ILE A 158 0.50 -7.28 -11.45
N ASN A 159 1.53 -6.71 -12.09
CA ASN A 159 2.66 -7.49 -12.56
C ASN A 159 3.42 -8.16 -11.40
N MET A 160 3.60 -7.48 -10.28
CA MET A 160 4.24 -8.02 -9.08
C MET A 160 3.41 -9.15 -8.45
N LEU A 161 2.08 -9.03 -8.40
CA LEU A 161 1.20 -10.13 -7.97
C LEU A 161 1.37 -11.36 -8.86
N LYS A 162 1.34 -11.18 -10.17
CA LYS A 162 1.49 -12.27 -11.15
C LYS A 162 2.87 -12.93 -11.13
N ALA A 163 3.91 -12.16 -10.82
CA ALA A 163 5.27 -12.66 -10.69
C ALA A 163 5.54 -13.36 -9.34
N GLY A 164 4.65 -13.20 -8.34
CA GLY A 164 4.88 -13.67 -6.97
C GLY A 164 5.88 -12.82 -6.20
N ASP A 165 6.10 -11.57 -6.61
CA ASP A 165 7.00 -10.63 -5.93
C ASP A 165 6.39 -10.04 -4.64
N ILE A 166 5.10 -10.29 -4.41
CA ILE A 166 4.37 -9.92 -3.20
C ILE A 166 3.81 -11.20 -2.59
N LEU A 167 4.26 -11.52 -1.39
CA LEU A 167 3.81 -12.68 -0.64
C LEU A 167 2.67 -12.29 0.31
N HIS A 168 1.76 -13.21 0.50
CA HIS A 168 0.57 -13.01 1.34
C HIS A 168 0.58 -13.99 2.50
N TYR A 169 -0.09 -13.62 3.58
CA TYR A 169 -0.38 -14.58 4.64
C TYR A 169 -1.38 -15.64 4.15
N GLN A 170 -1.29 -16.84 4.73
CA GLN A 170 -2.23 -17.89 4.37
C GLN A 170 -3.60 -17.58 4.97
N ARG A 171 -4.63 -17.73 4.15
CA ARG A 171 -6.01 -17.57 4.59
C ARG A 171 -6.32 -18.58 5.71
N THR A 172 -6.88 -18.07 6.80
CA THR A 172 -7.41 -18.88 7.90
C THR A 172 -8.93 -18.87 7.89
N ASP A 173 -9.56 -19.82 8.58
CA ASP A 173 -11.01 -19.83 8.75
C ASP A 173 -11.48 -18.53 9.43
N GLY A 174 -12.46 -17.88 8.82
CA GLY A 174 -12.98 -16.60 9.31
C GLY A 174 -12.22 -15.35 8.84
N ASP A 175 -11.16 -15.51 8.04
CA ASP A 175 -10.51 -14.36 7.40
C ASP A 175 -11.39 -13.82 6.28
N GLU A 176 -11.89 -12.60 6.47
CA GLU A 176 -12.73 -11.89 5.51
C GLU A 176 -11.91 -10.98 4.58
N TYR A 177 -10.70 -10.58 5.00
CA TYR A 177 -9.95 -9.55 4.29
C TYR A 177 -9.18 -10.06 3.08
N LEU A 178 -8.53 -11.22 3.15
CA LEU A 178 -7.78 -11.73 2.00
C LEU A 178 -8.68 -12.06 0.80
N PRO A 179 -9.86 -12.70 0.98
CA PRO A 179 -10.81 -12.85 -0.13
C PRO A 179 -11.30 -11.52 -0.69
N LEU A 180 -11.59 -10.54 0.19
CA LEU A 180 -12.03 -9.22 -0.22
C LEU A 180 -10.93 -8.45 -0.96
N TYR A 181 -9.68 -8.61 -0.57
CA TYR A 181 -8.54 -8.06 -1.28
C TYR A 181 -8.42 -8.63 -2.71
N VAL A 182 -8.60 -9.95 -2.85
CA VAL A 182 -8.65 -10.61 -4.18
C VAL A 182 -9.79 -10.04 -5.02
N GLU A 183 -11.00 -9.93 -4.46
CA GLU A 183 -12.16 -9.35 -5.13
C GLU A 183 -11.89 -7.91 -5.60
N HIS A 184 -11.34 -7.06 -4.72
CA HIS A 184 -11.00 -5.67 -5.06
C HIS A 184 -9.98 -5.59 -6.20
N TRP A 185 -9.00 -6.50 -6.26
CA TRP A 185 -8.07 -6.56 -7.38
C TRP A 185 -8.73 -7.10 -8.67
N GLN A 186 -9.68 -8.03 -8.59
CA GLN A 186 -10.45 -8.50 -9.74
C GLN A 186 -11.37 -7.43 -10.33
N ASN A 187 -11.72 -6.42 -9.54
CA ASN A 187 -12.48 -5.26 -9.98
C ASN A 187 -11.64 -4.24 -10.77
N VAL A 188 -10.32 -4.28 -10.65
CA VAL A 188 -9.39 -3.43 -11.40
C VAL A 188 -9.04 -4.08 -12.73
N ILE A 189 -9.34 -3.41 -13.84
CA ILE A 189 -9.06 -3.90 -15.19
C ILE A 189 -8.31 -2.83 -15.96
N ILE A 190 -7.18 -3.21 -16.55
CA ILE A 190 -6.44 -2.38 -17.49
C ILE A 190 -6.73 -2.91 -18.89
N ARG A 191 -7.27 -2.07 -19.75
CA ARG A 191 -7.63 -2.42 -21.13
C ARG A 191 -7.18 -1.35 -22.10
N GLU A 192 -7.06 -1.72 -23.36
CA GLU A 192 -6.83 -0.80 -24.46
C GLU A 192 -8.14 -0.17 -24.93
N GLU A 193 -8.10 1.10 -25.26
CA GLU A 193 -9.15 1.84 -25.94
C GLU A 193 -8.60 2.54 -27.17
N ASP A 194 -9.43 2.61 -28.22
CA ASP A 194 -9.12 3.34 -29.45
C ASP A 194 -9.63 4.79 -29.31
N ASP A 195 -8.77 5.76 -29.56
CA ASP A 195 -9.18 7.13 -29.74
C ASP A 195 -9.78 7.27 -31.15
N GLN A 196 -11.08 7.44 -31.22
CA GLN A 196 -11.82 7.51 -32.50
C GLN A 196 -11.45 8.75 -33.34
N ASP A 197 -10.91 9.80 -32.72
CA ASP A 197 -10.53 11.03 -33.41
C ASP A 197 -9.11 10.97 -33.97
N THR A 198 -8.18 10.33 -33.26
CA THR A 198 -6.78 10.24 -33.63
C THR A 198 -6.35 8.89 -34.18
N GLY A 199 -7.13 7.83 -33.91
CA GLY A 199 -6.77 6.44 -34.23
C GLY A 199 -5.64 5.87 -33.33
N GLU A 200 -5.26 6.58 -32.26
CA GLU A 200 -4.27 6.10 -31.30
C GLU A 200 -4.89 5.10 -30.34
N ILE A 201 -4.14 4.02 -30.06
CA ILE A 201 -4.51 3.04 -29.02
C ILE A 201 -3.84 3.47 -27.72
N TYR A 202 -4.60 3.54 -26.64
CA TYR A 202 -4.08 3.87 -25.32
C TYR A 202 -4.68 2.97 -24.24
N GLU A 203 -3.90 2.76 -23.17
CA GLU A 203 -4.37 1.96 -22.04
C GLU A 203 -5.15 2.84 -21.05
N ILE A 204 -6.23 2.28 -20.52
CA ILE A 204 -7.01 2.87 -19.44
C ILE A 204 -7.18 1.88 -18.28
N ILE A 205 -7.36 2.43 -17.10
CA ILE A 205 -7.77 1.66 -15.93
C ILE A 205 -9.26 1.85 -15.69
N THR A 206 -9.98 0.76 -15.60
CA THR A 206 -11.41 0.73 -15.28
C THR A 206 -11.65 -0.07 -14.01
N ARG A 207 -12.73 0.20 -13.32
CA ARG A 207 -13.16 -0.56 -12.15
C ARG A 207 -14.61 -1.01 -12.33
N LYS A 208 -14.89 -2.23 -11.91
CA LYS A 208 -16.25 -2.81 -11.97
C LYS A 208 -17.05 -2.50 -10.69
N SER A 209 -16.39 -2.48 -9.56
CA SER A 209 -16.95 -2.27 -8.22
C SER A 209 -15.90 -1.66 -7.31
N ASP A 210 -15.98 -1.91 -6.01
CA ASP A 210 -15.03 -1.42 -5.01
C ASP A 210 -13.61 -1.92 -5.28
N ASP A 211 -12.63 -1.03 -5.16
CA ASP A 211 -11.19 -1.28 -5.38
C ASP A 211 -10.31 -0.78 -4.22
N HIS A 212 -10.91 -0.51 -3.08
CA HIS A 212 -10.25 0.19 -1.97
C HIS A 212 -9.03 -0.54 -1.39
N LEU A 213 -9.10 -1.88 -1.20
CA LEU A 213 -7.96 -2.65 -0.70
C LEU A 213 -6.83 -2.71 -1.74
N SER A 214 -7.15 -2.72 -3.04
CA SER A 214 -6.12 -2.61 -4.06
C SER A 214 -5.45 -1.24 -4.03
N GLN A 215 -6.20 -0.14 -3.87
CA GLN A 215 -5.62 1.19 -3.80
C GLN A 215 -4.78 1.38 -2.52
N SER A 216 -5.28 0.97 -1.36
CA SER A 216 -4.51 1.06 -0.12
C SER A 216 -3.22 0.22 -0.17
N SER A 217 -3.22 -0.94 -0.84
CA SER A 217 -2.01 -1.73 -1.01
C SER A 217 -1.00 -1.10 -1.99
N VAL A 218 -1.47 -0.42 -3.04
CA VAL A 218 -0.59 0.40 -3.90
C VAL A 218 0.08 1.50 -3.09
N TYR A 219 -0.64 2.19 -2.22
CA TYR A 219 -0.05 3.23 -1.36
C TYR A 219 0.97 2.66 -0.37
N ALA A 220 0.70 1.48 0.21
CA ALA A 220 1.67 0.81 1.07
C ALA A 220 2.95 0.43 0.31
N LEU A 221 2.83 -0.10 -0.91
CA LEU A 221 3.97 -0.42 -1.75
C LEU A 221 4.81 0.82 -2.08
N LEU A 222 4.18 1.94 -2.44
CA LEU A 222 4.88 3.20 -2.70
C LEU A 222 5.74 3.64 -1.53
N GLY A 223 5.23 3.49 -0.29
CA GLY A 223 5.99 3.77 0.92
C GLY A 223 7.21 2.86 1.07
N LEU A 224 7.04 1.55 0.89
CA LEU A 224 8.16 0.60 0.96
C LEU A 224 9.26 0.91 -0.06
N GLU A 225 8.88 1.20 -1.30
CA GLU A 225 9.83 1.50 -2.36
C GLU A 225 10.60 2.80 -2.12
N ARG A 226 9.93 3.81 -1.56
CA ARG A 226 10.62 5.02 -1.11
C ARG A 226 11.71 4.70 -0.10
N LEU A 227 11.38 3.92 0.94
CA LEU A 227 12.35 3.53 1.97
C LEU A 227 13.51 2.74 1.36
N GLN A 228 13.23 1.76 0.49
CA GLN A 228 14.28 1.00 -0.20
C GLN A 228 15.21 1.93 -0.99
N ASN A 229 14.64 2.87 -1.75
CA ASN A 229 15.43 3.79 -2.59
C ASN A 229 16.29 4.74 -1.74
N MET A 230 15.76 5.24 -0.63
CA MET A 230 16.51 6.11 0.29
C MET A 230 17.73 5.37 0.87
N TYR A 231 17.53 4.15 1.34
CA TYR A 231 18.61 3.37 1.97
C TYR A 231 19.56 2.74 0.98
N SER A 232 19.14 2.44 -0.25
CA SER A 232 20.02 1.93 -1.31
C SER A 232 20.99 3.00 -1.83
N ASN A 233 20.60 4.27 -1.73
CA ASN A 233 21.39 5.41 -2.19
C ASN A 233 22.29 6.01 -1.07
N ASP A 234 22.20 5.51 0.17
CA ASP A 234 23.08 5.92 1.25
C ASP A 234 24.34 5.01 1.30
N PRO A 235 25.52 5.52 0.89
CA PRO A 235 26.75 4.74 0.90
C PRO A 235 27.18 4.30 2.32
N ASN A 236 26.60 4.87 3.39
CA ASN A 236 26.91 4.52 4.78
C ASN A 236 25.97 3.45 5.34
N SER A 237 24.91 3.05 4.62
CA SER A 237 23.92 2.07 5.09
C SER A 237 24.50 0.67 5.32
N PHE A 238 25.66 0.35 4.76
CA PHE A 238 26.34 -0.95 4.91
C PHE A 238 27.21 -1.06 6.16
N ASN A 239 27.50 0.03 6.87
CA ASN A 239 28.46 0.02 7.99
C ASN A 239 27.82 -0.08 9.38
N ASN A 240 26.50 -0.06 9.52
CA ASN A 240 25.84 -0.09 10.84
C ASN A 240 25.31 -1.46 11.27
N SER A 241 25.57 -2.54 10.52
CA SER A 241 25.13 -3.89 10.90
C SER A 241 26.13 -4.73 11.69
N THR A 242 27.27 -4.16 12.11
CA THR A 242 28.25 -4.86 12.94
C THR A 242 28.81 -3.92 14.01
N ALA A 243 28.22 -3.91 15.16
CA ALA A 243 28.83 -3.79 16.48
C ALA A 243 27.79 -3.47 17.57
N ILE A 244 27.02 -4.47 17.99
CA ILE A 244 26.59 -4.48 19.38
C ILE A 244 27.73 -5.12 20.13
N ASP A 245 28.64 -4.27 20.58
CA ASP A 245 29.74 -4.66 21.49
C ASP A 245 29.11 -4.84 22.88
N ILE A 246 28.76 -6.09 23.21
CA ILE A 246 28.32 -6.45 24.56
C ILE A 246 29.59 -6.59 25.40
N SER A 247 30.11 -5.48 25.87
CA SER A 247 31.08 -5.49 26.95
C SER A 247 30.35 -5.80 28.26
N PHE A 248 30.33 -7.09 28.62
CA PHE A 248 30.05 -7.51 29.97
C PHE A 248 31.14 -6.96 30.90
N ASN A 249 30.81 -5.93 31.63
CA ASN A 249 31.66 -5.46 32.72
C ASN A 249 31.50 -6.39 33.91
N GLN A 250 32.39 -7.39 34.00
CA GLN A 250 32.64 -8.11 35.25
C GLN A 250 33.50 -7.18 36.14
N ASN A 251 32.90 -6.56 37.09
CA ASN A 251 33.57 -6.13 38.29
C ASN A 251 32.67 -6.36 39.48
N GLY A 252 33.08 -7.32 40.27
CA GLY A 252 32.53 -7.66 41.55
C GLY A 252 32.73 -6.57 42.61
N TYR A 253 31.87 -6.58 43.52
CA TYR A 253 32.05 -6.70 44.99
C TYR A 253 30.65 -6.88 45.56
#